data_c6e4324fcaccdeb1986bb14a37d5e4d4
#
_entry.id   c6e4324fcaccdeb1986bb14a37d5e4d4
#
_cell.length_a   1.000
_cell.length_b   1.000
_cell.length_c   1.000
_cell.angle_alpha   90.00
_cell.angle_beta   90.00
_cell.angle_gamma   90.00
#
_symmetry.space_group_name_H-M   'P 1'
#
loop_
_entity.id
_entity.type
_entity.pdbx_description
1 polymer ?
#
loop_
_entity_poly.entity_id
_entity_poly.type
_entity_poly.pdbx_seq_one_letter_code
_entity_poly.pdbx_strand_id
1 'polypeptide(L)'
;MLPRSAWIFILAVPFLVAAGESEHHWSYSGSEGPSHWGGTCKTGKGQSPIAIRSTSAKSQKLPALSFNYAPTSLHIIDNGHTVQVNIAKGSTLAVGRARFTLVQFHFHKPSEEVIDGHHFAMVAHLVHRDAKGHLAVVAVPLQAGAANPAIATLWRNLPHQRGHETSPAGVTIDPSELLPAKLSYFTYVGSLTTPPCTEGVRWFVLRSPVSVSSAEIAEFAKLYPANARPVQPVQGRQVVAS
;
A
#
# COMPACT_ATOMS: atom_id res chain seq x y z
N MET A 1 9.80 -61.60 45.04
CA MET A 1 10.25 -60.25 44.72
C MET A 1 9.51 -59.80 43.46
N LEU A 2 8.51 -58.94 43.61
CA LEU A 2 7.68 -58.40 42.53
C LEU A 2 8.14 -56.98 42.23
N PRO A 3 8.27 -56.55 40.99
CA PRO A 3 8.66 -55.17 40.67
C PRO A 3 7.50 -54.20 40.83
N ARG A 4 7.79 -53.07 41.47
CA ARG A 4 6.89 -51.94 41.63
C ARG A 4 6.73 -51.16 40.31
N SER A 5 5.54 -51.17 39.72
CA SER A 5 5.21 -50.34 38.59
C SER A 5 5.02 -48.90 39.03
N ALA A 6 5.84 -47.98 38.52
CA ALA A 6 5.70 -46.53 38.70
C ALA A 6 4.69 -45.98 37.70
N TRP A 7 3.59 -45.43 38.19
CA TRP A 7 2.60 -44.71 37.38
C TRP A 7 3.09 -43.28 37.20
N ILE A 8 3.42 -42.92 35.93
CA ILE A 8 3.73 -41.54 35.56
C ILE A 8 2.41 -40.84 35.25
N PHE A 9 2.01 -39.92 36.12
CA PHE A 9 0.89 -38.99 35.84
C PHE A 9 1.38 -37.93 34.87
N ILE A 10 0.89 -37.97 33.62
CA ILE A 10 1.08 -36.91 32.64
C ILE A 10 0.03 -35.82 32.96
N LEU A 11 0.47 -34.71 33.54
CA LEU A 11 -0.34 -33.51 33.71
C LEU A 11 -0.55 -32.87 32.30
N ALA A 12 -1.76 -33.01 31.77
CA ALA A 12 -2.21 -32.27 30.59
C ALA A 12 -2.38 -30.80 30.97
N VAL A 13 -1.49 -29.96 30.55
CA VAL A 13 -1.64 -28.50 30.61
C VAL A 13 -2.61 -28.10 29.51
N PRO A 14 -3.75 -27.47 29.82
CA PRO A 14 -4.65 -26.97 28.77
C PRO A 14 -3.95 -25.82 28.06
N PHE A 15 -3.67 -25.98 26.77
CA PHE A 15 -3.34 -24.88 25.90
C PHE A 15 -4.55 -23.92 25.86
N LEU A 16 -4.44 -22.78 26.52
CA LEU A 16 -5.32 -21.64 26.24
C LEU A 16 -5.06 -21.22 24.80
N VAL A 17 -5.94 -21.60 23.91
CA VAL A 17 -6.05 -20.99 22.58
C VAL A 17 -6.52 -19.56 22.86
N ALA A 18 -5.60 -18.61 22.72
CA ALA A 18 -5.96 -17.19 22.69
C ALA A 18 -7.01 -17.04 21.59
N ALA A 19 -8.21 -16.62 21.96
CA ALA A 19 -9.25 -16.26 21.02
C ALA A 19 -8.65 -15.21 20.07
N GLY A 20 -8.51 -15.57 18.80
CA GLY A 20 -8.09 -14.63 17.77
C GLY A 20 -9.05 -13.45 17.81
N GLU A 21 -8.50 -12.23 17.92
CA GLU A 21 -9.27 -11.03 17.68
C GLU A 21 -9.94 -11.21 16.32
N SER A 22 -11.27 -11.24 16.29
CA SER A 22 -12.03 -11.21 15.04
C SER A 22 -11.59 -9.96 14.31
N GLU A 23 -10.95 -10.12 13.15
CA GLU A 23 -10.63 -8.98 12.30
C GLU A 23 -11.96 -8.25 12.05
N HIS A 24 -12.11 -7.07 12.68
CA HIS A 24 -13.29 -6.24 12.48
C HIS A 24 -13.36 -5.93 11.00
N HIS A 25 -14.41 -6.38 10.34
CA HIS A 25 -14.69 -6.04 8.96
C HIS A 25 -14.72 -4.51 8.84
N TRP A 26 -14.06 -3.97 7.84
CA TRP A 26 -14.01 -2.54 7.58
C TRP A 26 -14.26 -2.25 6.09
N SER A 27 -14.72 -1.07 5.78
CA SER A 27 -14.97 -0.62 4.42
C SER A 27 -14.60 0.85 4.24
N TYR A 28 -14.85 1.40 3.07
CA TYR A 28 -14.63 2.84 2.80
C TYR A 28 -15.91 3.67 2.93
N SER A 29 -17.05 3.08 3.29
CA SER A 29 -18.33 3.78 3.38
C SER A 29 -19.23 3.21 4.49
N GLY A 30 -20.30 3.93 4.82
CA GLY A 30 -21.28 3.48 5.81
C GLY A 30 -20.72 3.36 7.23
N SER A 31 -21.33 2.48 8.01
CA SER A 31 -21.00 2.25 9.43
C SER A 31 -19.62 1.63 9.65
N GLU A 32 -18.99 1.09 8.62
CA GLU A 32 -17.66 0.47 8.67
C GLU A 32 -16.59 1.33 7.98
N GLY A 33 -16.98 2.55 7.56
CA GLY A 33 -16.12 3.49 6.86
C GLY A 33 -15.06 4.16 7.75
N PRO A 34 -14.16 4.98 7.15
CA PRO A 34 -13.00 5.54 7.84
C PRO A 34 -13.30 6.34 9.10
N SER A 35 -14.47 6.96 9.23
CA SER A 35 -14.90 7.66 10.45
C SER A 35 -15.17 6.74 11.63
N HIS A 36 -15.35 5.45 11.39
CA HIS A 36 -15.65 4.43 12.41
C HIS A 36 -14.47 3.48 12.68
N TRP A 37 -13.36 3.60 11.93
CA TRP A 37 -12.18 2.79 12.18
C TRP A 37 -11.62 3.06 13.58
N GLY A 38 -11.42 1.98 14.35
CA GLY A 38 -10.95 2.02 15.74
C GLY A 38 -9.42 1.98 15.87
N GLY A 39 -8.95 1.75 17.10
CA GLY A 39 -7.53 1.55 17.39
C GLY A 39 -6.64 2.71 16.93
N THR A 40 -5.49 2.39 16.35
CA THR A 40 -4.52 3.38 15.86
C THR A 40 -5.09 4.27 14.76
N CYS A 41 -6.06 3.79 13.97
CA CYS A 41 -6.71 4.62 12.95
C CYS A 41 -7.38 5.87 13.54
N LYS A 42 -7.92 5.76 14.77
CA LYS A 42 -8.60 6.84 15.49
C LYS A 42 -7.68 7.63 16.41
N THR A 43 -6.74 6.96 17.08
CA THR A 43 -5.95 7.58 18.16
C THR A 43 -4.55 7.98 17.73
N GLY A 44 -4.05 7.46 16.61
CA GLY A 44 -2.73 7.75 16.08
C GLY A 44 -2.58 9.21 15.67
N LYS A 45 -1.37 9.72 15.83
CA LYS A 45 -1.02 11.12 15.50
C LYS A 45 -0.14 11.23 14.26
N GLY A 46 0.45 10.13 13.83
CA GLY A 46 1.27 10.03 12.62
C GLY A 46 0.51 9.47 11.42
N GLN A 47 -0.77 9.73 11.29
CA GLN A 47 -1.64 9.07 10.31
C GLN A 47 -1.47 9.57 8.87
N SER A 48 -1.74 8.67 7.89
CA SER A 48 -1.77 8.92 6.44
C SER A 48 -3.18 8.62 5.88
N PRO A 49 -3.53 9.20 4.68
CA PRO A 49 -2.76 10.16 3.91
C PRO A 49 -2.79 11.57 4.52
N ILE A 50 -2.01 12.50 3.97
CA ILE A 50 -2.03 13.92 4.37
C ILE A 50 -2.22 14.83 3.15
N ALA A 51 -2.70 16.05 3.41
CA ALA A 51 -2.66 17.12 2.43
C ALA A 51 -1.26 17.75 2.40
N ILE A 52 -0.60 17.69 1.26
CA ILE A 52 0.73 18.26 1.02
C ILE A 52 0.56 19.64 0.36
N ARG A 53 1.17 20.66 0.96
CA ARG A 53 1.29 21.99 0.36
C ARG A 53 2.75 22.18 -0.06
N SER A 54 3.00 22.27 -1.36
CA SER A 54 4.35 22.39 -1.92
C SER A 54 5.08 23.63 -1.40
N THR A 55 4.35 24.74 -1.18
CA THR A 55 4.89 26.00 -0.62
C THR A 55 5.28 25.89 0.85
N SER A 56 4.75 24.93 1.59
CA SER A 56 5.05 24.68 3.01
C SER A 56 6.02 23.53 3.23
N ALA A 57 6.30 22.75 2.18
CA ALA A 57 7.27 21.68 2.25
C ALA A 57 8.69 22.26 2.31
N LYS A 58 9.50 21.74 3.28
CA LYS A 58 10.88 22.17 3.39
C LYS A 58 11.69 21.66 2.21
N SER A 59 12.19 22.58 1.36
CA SER A 59 13.12 22.19 0.30
C SER A 59 14.46 21.75 0.91
N GLN A 60 14.94 20.57 0.51
CA GLN A 60 16.18 19.98 1.00
C GLN A 60 16.78 19.07 -0.07
N LYS A 61 18.11 19.02 -0.17
CA LYS A 61 18.80 18.03 -0.98
C LYS A 61 18.57 16.64 -0.38
N LEU A 62 17.61 15.91 -0.94
CA LEU A 62 17.29 14.55 -0.56
C LEU A 62 18.06 13.53 -1.40
N PRO A 63 18.32 12.31 -0.87
CA PRO A 63 18.86 11.22 -1.68
C PRO A 63 17.91 10.88 -2.84
N ALA A 64 18.47 10.59 -4.01
CA ALA A 64 17.67 10.11 -5.13
C ALA A 64 16.99 8.78 -4.80
N LEU A 65 15.78 8.58 -5.31
CA LEU A 65 15.13 7.26 -5.35
C LEU A 65 15.78 6.46 -6.48
N SER A 66 16.32 5.29 -6.14
CA SER A 66 16.91 4.37 -7.11
C SER A 66 16.11 3.08 -7.11
N PHE A 67 15.34 2.89 -8.17
CA PHE A 67 14.54 1.70 -8.39
C PHE A 67 15.34 0.66 -9.19
N ASN A 68 15.38 -0.56 -8.70
CA ASN A 68 15.87 -1.73 -9.42
C ASN A 68 14.71 -2.74 -9.48
N TYR A 69 13.74 -2.45 -10.32
CA TYR A 69 12.60 -3.31 -10.56
C TYR A 69 12.86 -4.21 -11.77
N ALA A 70 12.33 -5.40 -11.72
CA ALA A 70 12.43 -6.39 -12.78
C ALA A 70 11.05 -6.96 -13.10
N PRO A 71 10.78 -7.31 -14.36
CA PRO A 71 9.59 -8.05 -14.72
C PRO A 71 9.43 -9.32 -13.88
N THR A 72 8.20 -9.60 -13.47
CA THR A 72 7.86 -10.79 -12.69
C THR A 72 6.52 -11.36 -13.18
N SER A 73 6.26 -12.62 -12.87
CA SER A 73 4.93 -13.21 -13.12
C SER A 73 3.85 -12.39 -12.44
N LEU A 74 2.71 -12.23 -13.10
CA LEU A 74 1.58 -11.51 -12.54
C LEU A 74 0.90 -12.36 -11.46
N HIS A 75 0.79 -11.79 -10.26
CA HIS A 75 0.01 -12.31 -9.14
C HIS A 75 -0.97 -11.22 -8.70
N ILE A 76 -2.21 -11.28 -9.17
CA ILE A 76 -3.21 -10.23 -9.00
C ILE A 76 -4.41 -10.72 -8.18
N ILE A 77 -4.87 -9.88 -7.28
CA ILE A 77 -6.01 -10.16 -6.40
C ILE A 77 -6.94 -8.94 -6.30
N ASP A 78 -8.24 -9.16 -6.38
CA ASP A 78 -9.26 -8.27 -5.84
C ASP A 78 -9.47 -8.67 -4.36
N ASN A 79 -8.85 -7.94 -3.42
CA ASN A 79 -8.87 -8.28 -2.00
C ASN A 79 -10.10 -7.76 -1.24
N GLY A 80 -11.10 -7.21 -1.95
CA GLY A 80 -12.30 -6.62 -1.36
C GLY A 80 -12.19 -5.14 -1.02
N HIS A 81 -10.97 -4.58 -1.07
CA HIS A 81 -10.68 -3.18 -0.75
C HIS A 81 -9.97 -2.46 -1.89
N THR A 82 -9.27 -3.19 -2.73
CA THR A 82 -8.55 -2.70 -3.90
C THR A 82 -8.15 -3.87 -4.82
N VAL A 83 -7.66 -3.53 -6.01
CA VAL A 83 -6.87 -4.44 -6.84
C VAL A 83 -5.42 -4.34 -6.40
N GLN A 84 -4.84 -5.45 -6.00
CA GLN A 84 -3.46 -5.57 -5.53
C GLN A 84 -2.67 -6.55 -6.41
N VAL A 85 -1.40 -6.24 -6.62
CA VAL A 85 -0.44 -7.12 -7.30
C VAL A 85 0.67 -7.48 -6.32
N ASN A 86 0.81 -8.76 -6.02
CA ASN A 86 1.88 -9.28 -5.18
C ASN A 86 3.14 -9.48 -6.03
N ILE A 87 4.28 -9.05 -5.51
CA ILE A 87 5.54 -9.05 -6.24
C ILE A 87 6.50 -10.10 -5.66
N ALA A 88 7.01 -10.98 -6.52
CA ALA A 88 8.06 -11.92 -6.16
C ALA A 88 9.35 -11.17 -5.76
N LYS A 89 10.19 -11.81 -4.95
CA LYS A 89 11.47 -11.22 -4.52
C LYS A 89 12.34 -10.86 -5.73
N GLY A 90 13.02 -9.70 -5.66
CA GLY A 90 13.95 -9.25 -6.70
C GLY A 90 13.91 -7.75 -6.94
N SER A 91 12.71 -7.16 -6.93
CA SER A 91 12.51 -5.71 -7.13
C SER A 91 12.84 -4.93 -5.85
N THR A 92 13.66 -3.88 -5.97
CA THR A 92 14.14 -3.11 -4.81
C THR A 92 14.09 -1.61 -5.03
N LEU A 93 13.99 -0.87 -3.93
CA LEU A 93 14.14 0.58 -3.83
C LEU A 93 15.33 0.90 -2.93
N ALA A 94 16.23 1.77 -3.39
CA ALA A 94 17.30 2.35 -2.60
C ALA A 94 17.08 3.84 -2.40
N VAL A 95 17.27 4.32 -1.15
CA VAL A 95 17.19 5.74 -0.79
C VAL A 95 18.38 6.07 0.12
N GLY A 96 19.42 6.65 -0.42
CA GLY A 96 20.71 6.80 0.26
C GLY A 96 21.27 5.43 0.67
N ARG A 97 21.44 5.20 1.97
CA ARG A 97 21.94 3.92 2.50
C ARG A 97 20.82 2.91 2.78
N ALA A 98 19.56 3.36 2.80
CA ALA A 98 18.43 2.47 3.06
C ALA A 98 18.11 1.62 1.83
N ARG A 99 17.70 0.37 2.07
CA ARG A 99 17.30 -0.60 1.03
C ARG A 99 15.99 -1.24 1.44
N PHE A 100 15.06 -1.32 0.49
CA PHE A 100 13.74 -1.89 0.68
C PHE A 100 13.43 -2.83 -0.49
N THR A 101 12.74 -3.94 -0.22
CA THR A 101 12.21 -4.85 -1.24
C THR A 101 10.77 -4.50 -1.52
N LEU A 102 10.40 -4.40 -2.81
CA LEU A 102 9.01 -4.24 -3.22
C LEU A 102 8.25 -5.53 -2.89
N VAL A 103 7.13 -5.39 -2.19
CA VAL A 103 6.31 -6.51 -1.71
C VAL A 103 5.04 -6.64 -2.54
N GLN A 104 4.38 -5.51 -2.79
CA GLN A 104 3.14 -5.43 -3.55
C GLN A 104 2.90 -3.99 -4.01
N PHE A 105 1.99 -3.81 -4.95
CA PHE A 105 1.39 -2.50 -5.22
C PHE A 105 -0.12 -2.64 -5.39
N HIS A 106 -0.83 -1.54 -5.13
CA HIS A 106 -2.29 -1.47 -5.20
C HIS A 106 -2.76 -0.05 -5.52
N PHE A 107 -4.06 0.12 -5.74
CA PHE A 107 -4.61 1.35 -6.26
C PHE A 107 -5.69 1.94 -5.36
N HIS A 108 -5.78 3.28 -5.36
CA HIS A 108 -6.89 4.01 -4.76
C HIS A 108 -7.49 5.00 -5.76
N LYS A 109 -8.80 5.21 -5.67
CA LYS A 109 -9.58 6.18 -6.44
C LYS A 109 -10.53 6.95 -5.51
N PRO A 110 -10.48 8.32 -5.50
CA PRO A 110 -9.42 9.14 -6.08
C PRO A 110 -8.06 8.88 -5.43
N SER A 111 -7.01 9.67 -5.76
CA SER A 111 -5.76 9.61 -5.02
C SER A 111 -6.01 9.91 -3.54
N GLU A 112 -5.33 9.19 -2.65
CA GLU A 112 -5.42 9.43 -1.21
C GLU A 112 -4.67 10.71 -0.82
N GLU A 113 -3.51 10.95 -1.44
CA GLU A 113 -2.76 12.18 -1.26
C GLU A 113 -3.45 13.35 -1.97
N VAL A 114 -3.47 14.49 -1.28
CA VAL A 114 -3.89 15.78 -1.83
C VAL A 114 -2.63 16.63 -1.98
N ILE A 115 -2.31 17.07 -3.18
CA ILE A 115 -1.17 17.95 -3.44
C ILE A 115 -1.69 19.32 -3.89
N ASP A 116 -1.36 20.36 -3.14
CA ASP A 116 -1.79 21.74 -3.40
C ASP A 116 -3.32 21.89 -3.60
N GLY A 117 -4.08 21.12 -2.83
CA GLY A 117 -5.55 21.12 -2.87
C GLY A 117 -6.18 20.25 -3.97
N HIS A 118 -5.37 19.53 -4.74
CA HIS A 118 -5.85 18.69 -5.84
C HIS A 118 -5.71 17.20 -5.55
N HIS A 119 -6.78 16.43 -5.83
CA HIS A 119 -6.71 14.98 -5.99
C HIS A 119 -6.38 14.62 -7.43
N PHE A 120 -5.54 13.62 -7.62
CA PHE A 120 -5.40 12.95 -8.91
C PHE A 120 -6.54 11.95 -9.12
N ALA A 121 -6.72 11.50 -10.37
CA ALA A 121 -7.78 10.54 -10.70
C ALA A 121 -7.67 9.24 -9.90
N MET A 122 -6.43 8.76 -9.71
CA MET A 122 -6.07 7.59 -8.92
C MET A 122 -4.67 7.78 -8.33
N VAL A 123 -4.25 6.83 -7.49
CA VAL A 123 -2.86 6.67 -7.06
C VAL A 123 -2.49 5.19 -7.05
N ALA A 124 -1.25 4.86 -7.39
CA ALA A 124 -0.65 3.56 -7.14
C ALA A 124 0.27 3.67 -5.92
N HIS A 125 0.05 2.83 -4.92
CA HIS A 125 0.91 2.68 -3.76
C HIS A 125 1.82 1.46 -3.93
N LEU A 126 3.12 1.68 -4.08
CA LEU A 126 4.13 0.64 -4.17
C LEU A 126 4.70 0.42 -2.78
N VAL A 127 4.35 -0.70 -2.16
CA VAL A 127 4.68 -1.01 -0.76
C VAL A 127 5.97 -1.81 -0.70
N HIS A 128 6.92 -1.29 0.07
CA HIS A 128 8.24 -1.89 0.25
C HIS A 128 8.49 -2.20 1.72
N ARG A 129 9.41 -3.16 1.96
CA ARG A 129 9.83 -3.54 3.31
C ARG A 129 11.35 -3.68 3.37
N ASP A 130 11.96 -3.17 4.44
CA ASP A 130 13.38 -3.41 4.72
C ASP A 130 13.61 -4.75 5.42
N ALA A 131 14.88 -5.11 5.64
CA ALA A 131 15.26 -6.35 6.31
C ALA A 131 14.82 -6.42 7.80
N LYS A 132 14.47 -5.29 8.40
CA LYS A 132 13.99 -5.19 9.79
C LYS A 132 12.45 -5.17 9.87
N GLY A 133 11.76 -5.20 8.73
CA GLY A 133 10.30 -5.13 8.65
C GLY A 133 9.72 -3.73 8.56
N HIS A 134 10.53 -2.66 8.57
CA HIS A 134 10.01 -1.30 8.40
C HIS A 134 9.45 -1.10 7.00
N LEU A 135 8.35 -0.38 6.91
CA LEU A 135 7.66 -0.14 5.65
C LEU A 135 8.04 1.20 5.03
N ALA A 136 8.13 1.20 3.71
CA ALA A 136 8.21 2.39 2.89
C ALA A 136 7.20 2.29 1.76
N VAL A 137 6.46 3.37 1.49
CA VAL A 137 5.49 3.43 0.38
C VAL A 137 5.91 4.52 -0.59
N VAL A 138 5.95 4.17 -1.87
CA VAL A 138 6.03 5.13 -2.97
C VAL A 138 4.64 5.33 -3.51
N ALA A 139 4.10 6.55 -3.37
CA ALA A 139 2.83 6.95 -3.95
C ALA A 139 3.08 7.57 -5.31
N VAL A 140 2.52 6.96 -6.35
CA VAL A 140 2.59 7.44 -7.73
C VAL A 140 1.23 7.98 -8.13
N PRO A 141 1.06 9.31 -8.24
CA PRO A 141 -0.19 9.90 -8.70
C PRO A 141 -0.51 9.46 -10.14
N LEU A 142 -1.76 9.15 -10.41
CA LEU A 142 -2.24 8.76 -11.72
C LEU A 142 -3.27 9.80 -12.22
N GLN A 143 -3.01 10.38 -13.40
CA GLN A 143 -3.89 11.38 -14.00
C GLN A 143 -4.50 10.91 -15.32
N ALA A 144 -5.67 11.40 -15.65
CA ALA A 144 -6.28 11.12 -16.94
C ALA A 144 -5.40 11.62 -18.10
N GLY A 145 -5.18 10.75 -19.10
CA GLY A 145 -4.34 11.01 -20.24
C GLY A 145 -4.22 9.81 -21.17
N ALA A 146 -3.02 9.50 -21.64
CA ALA A 146 -2.76 8.31 -22.45
C ALA A 146 -2.94 7.02 -21.64
N ALA A 147 -3.28 5.92 -22.30
CA ALA A 147 -3.36 4.60 -21.69
C ALA A 147 -2.00 4.14 -21.16
N ASN A 148 -2.00 3.41 -20.05
CA ASN A 148 -0.83 2.82 -19.44
C ASN A 148 -0.76 1.31 -19.73
N PRO A 149 0.29 0.80 -20.42
CA PRO A 149 0.37 -0.60 -20.80
C PRO A 149 0.35 -1.58 -19.62
N ALA A 150 0.99 -1.21 -18.49
CA ALA A 150 0.96 -2.03 -17.27
C ALA A 150 -0.45 -2.13 -16.74
N ILE A 151 -1.15 -1.00 -16.57
CA ILE A 151 -2.53 -0.96 -16.07
C ILE A 151 -3.48 -1.71 -17.02
N ALA A 152 -3.33 -1.53 -18.32
CA ALA A 152 -4.10 -2.28 -19.32
C ALA A 152 -3.89 -3.80 -19.18
N THR A 153 -2.66 -4.24 -18.88
CA THR A 153 -2.37 -5.65 -18.63
C THR A 153 -3.04 -6.15 -17.35
N LEU A 154 -3.04 -5.36 -16.27
CA LEU A 154 -3.71 -5.71 -15.02
C LEU A 154 -5.22 -5.86 -15.22
N TRP A 155 -5.86 -4.89 -15.88
CA TRP A 155 -7.32 -4.91 -16.06
C TRP A 155 -7.81 -6.03 -16.95
N ARG A 156 -7.01 -6.48 -17.93
CA ARG A 156 -7.32 -7.69 -18.73
C ARG A 156 -7.23 -8.99 -17.95
N ASN A 157 -6.54 -8.98 -16.80
CA ASN A 157 -6.29 -10.17 -15.99
C ASN A 157 -6.90 -10.06 -14.58
N LEU A 158 -7.92 -9.20 -14.41
CA LEU A 158 -8.62 -9.09 -13.12
C LEU A 158 -9.20 -10.44 -12.69
N PRO A 159 -9.09 -10.79 -11.40
CA PRO A 159 -9.73 -12.00 -10.88
C PRO A 159 -11.24 -11.97 -11.06
N HIS A 160 -11.81 -13.11 -11.46
CA HIS A 160 -13.27 -13.24 -11.55
C HIS A 160 -13.96 -13.37 -10.19
N GLN A 161 -13.19 -13.69 -9.15
CA GLN A 161 -13.70 -13.90 -7.79
C GLN A 161 -12.90 -13.07 -6.79
N ARG A 162 -13.60 -12.27 -6.01
CA ARG A 162 -13.01 -11.49 -4.93
C ARG A 162 -12.38 -12.40 -3.87
N GLY A 163 -11.23 -11.98 -3.33
CA GLY A 163 -10.49 -12.73 -2.33
C GLY A 163 -9.58 -13.83 -2.89
N HIS A 164 -9.64 -14.11 -4.19
CA HIS A 164 -8.80 -15.11 -4.84
C HIS A 164 -7.71 -14.45 -5.67
N GLU A 165 -6.46 -14.85 -5.44
CA GLU A 165 -5.33 -14.47 -6.29
C GLU A 165 -5.36 -15.28 -7.58
N THR A 166 -5.09 -14.63 -8.70
CA THR A 166 -4.87 -15.28 -10.00
C THR A 166 -3.44 -15.02 -10.47
N SER A 167 -2.88 -16.04 -11.14
CA SER A 167 -1.54 -15.98 -11.73
C SER A 167 -1.61 -16.57 -13.13
N PRO A 168 -2.08 -15.77 -14.13
CA PRO A 168 -2.28 -16.26 -15.48
C PRO A 168 -0.94 -16.67 -16.11
N ALA A 169 -0.91 -17.86 -16.69
CA ALA A 169 0.31 -18.43 -17.27
C ALA A 169 0.90 -17.54 -18.37
N GLY A 170 2.19 -17.26 -18.31
CA GLY A 170 2.92 -16.46 -19.29
C GLY A 170 2.66 -14.95 -19.23
N VAL A 171 1.84 -14.47 -18.32
CA VAL A 171 1.63 -13.02 -18.13
C VAL A 171 2.63 -12.48 -17.11
N THR A 172 3.35 -11.44 -17.51
CA THR A 172 4.33 -10.74 -16.66
C THR A 172 3.91 -9.28 -16.47
N ILE A 173 4.41 -8.68 -15.40
CA ILE A 173 4.28 -7.25 -15.10
C ILE A 173 5.65 -6.68 -14.73
N ASP A 174 5.98 -5.51 -15.26
CA ASP A 174 7.14 -4.74 -14.84
C ASP A 174 6.67 -3.54 -13.99
N PRO A 175 6.94 -3.52 -12.67
CA PRO A 175 6.53 -2.42 -11.83
C PRO A 175 7.19 -1.08 -12.20
N SER A 176 8.28 -1.08 -12.97
CA SER A 176 8.93 0.15 -13.43
C SER A 176 8.06 0.95 -14.41
N GLU A 177 7.13 0.31 -15.11
CA GLU A 177 6.17 0.96 -16.02
C GLU A 177 5.15 1.84 -15.28
N LEU A 178 5.06 1.72 -13.95
CA LEU A 178 4.26 2.60 -13.10
C LEU A 178 5.04 3.83 -12.60
N LEU A 179 6.31 4.00 -12.98
CA LEU A 179 7.12 5.11 -12.52
C LEU A 179 7.16 6.24 -13.56
N PRO A 180 7.04 7.51 -13.13
CA PRO A 180 7.22 8.63 -14.04
C PRO A 180 8.72 8.85 -14.35
N ALA A 181 9.00 9.53 -15.46
CA ALA A 181 10.37 9.87 -15.85
C ALA A 181 11.08 10.77 -14.82
N LYS A 182 10.35 11.63 -14.12
CA LYS A 182 10.88 12.53 -13.07
C LYS A 182 10.54 11.96 -11.70
N LEU A 183 11.57 11.68 -10.90
CA LEU A 183 11.45 11.03 -9.60
C LEU A 183 11.58 12.00 -8.40
N SER A 184 11.33 13.30 -8.62
CA SER A 184 11.23 14.26 -7.50
C SER A 184 10.05 13.92 -6.62
N TYR A 185 10.20 14.10 -5.31
CA TYR A 185 9.22 13.59 -4.34
C TYR A 185 9.08 14.47 -3.11
N PHE A 186 7.95 14.34 -2.45
CA PHE A 186 7.76 14.72 -1.05
C PHE A 186 7.98 13.51 -0.16
N THR A 187 8.50 13.73 1.05
CA THR A 187 8.65 12.65 2.03
C THR A 187 8.23 13.09 3.43
N TYR A 188 7.63 12.16 4.14
CA TYR A 188 7.24 12.30 5.55
C TYR A 188 7.13 10.90 6.20
N VAL A 189 7.03 10.86 7.52
CA VAL A 189 6.71 9.63 8.26
C VAL A 189 5.21 9.64 8.57
N GLY A 190 4.53 8.58 8.19
CA GLY A 190 3.10 8.41 8.32
C GLY A 190 2.69 7.01 8.76
N SER A 191 1.56 6.52 8.26
CA SER A 191 0.98 5.22 8.59
C SER A 191 0.56 4.44 7.35
N LEU A 192 0.11 3.20 7.54
CA LEU A 192 -0.79 2.56 6.58
C LEU A 192 -2.09 3.36 6.50
N THR A 193 -2.71 3.39 5.32
CA THR A 193 -3.97 4.10 5.06
C THR A 193 -5.21 3.23 5.26
N THR A 194 -5.01 1.97 5.64
CA THR A 194 -6.07 1.01 5.97
C THR A 194 -5.87 0.45 7.37
N PRO A 195 -6.90 -0.03 8.05
CA PRO A 195 -6.74 -0.75 9.30
C PRO A 195 -5.65 -1.84 9.22
N PRO A 196 -4.80 -1.97 10.24
CA PRO A 196 -4.83 -1.31 11.56
C PRO A 196 -4.16 0.07 11.63
N CYS A 197 -3.86 0.76 10.50
CA CYS A 197 -3.29 2.10 10.41
C CYS A 197 -1.95 2.25 11.15
N THR A 198 -1.13 1.20 11.09
CA THR A 198 0.18 1.13 11.76
C THR A 198 1.06 2.29 11.35
N GLU A 199 1.59 3.03 12.32
CA GLU A 199 2.46 4.18 12.11
C GLU A 199 3.93 3.78 11.89
N GLY A 200 4.78 4.76 11.54
CA GLY A 200 6.19 4.52 11.24
C GLY A 200 6.48 4.21 9.78
N VAL A 201 5.49 4.30 8.90
CA VAL A 201 5.65 4.10 7.45
C VAL A 201 6.33 5.32 6.84
N ARG A 202 7.41 5.09 6.09
CA ARG A 202 8.09 6.13 5.33
C ARG A 202 7.43 6.35 3.98
N TRP A 203 6.92 7.54 3.74
CA TRP A 203 6.24 7.91 2.50
C TRP A 203 7.17 8.67 1.55
N PHE A 204 7.10 8.30 0.27
CA PHE A 204 7.72 8.99 -0.87
C PHE A 204 6.61 9.27 -1.88
N VAL A 205 6.06 10.48 -1.86
CA VAL A 205 4.97 10.89 -2.75
C VAL A 205 5.59 11.55 -3.97
N LEU A 206 5.52 10.89 -5.13
CA LEU A 206 6.09 11.42 -6.37
C LEU A 206 5.32 12.67 -6.82
N ARG A 207 6.07 13.66 -7.31
CA ARG A 207 5.49 14.94 -7.73
C ARG A 207 4.96 14.91 -9.15
N SER A 208 5.52 14.02 -9.98
CA SER A 208 5.12 13.86 -11.37
C SER A 208 4.12 12.71 -11.50
N PRO A 209 2.95 12.93 -12.08
CA PRO A 209 1.99 11.86 -12.29
C PRO A 209 2.38 10.98 -13.49
N VAL A 210 1.80 9.77 -13.50
CA VAL A 210 1.75 8.87 -14.65
C VAL A 210 0.38 8.97 -15.30
N SER A 211 0.33 8.90 -16.62
CA SER A 211 -0.92 8.94 -17.37
C SER A 211 -1.64 7.59 -17.32
N VAL A 212 -2.97 7.65 -17.20
CA VAL A 212 -3.89 6.53 -17.36
C VAL A 212 -5.09 6.99 -18.19
N SER A 213 -5.64 6.15 -19.05
CA SER A 213 -6.80 6.54 -19.86
C SER A 213 -8.07 6.64 -19.02
N SER A 214 -9.02 7.42 -19.48
CA SER A 214 -10.35 7.50 -18.86
C SER A 214 -11.05 6.14 -18.83
N ALA A 215 -10.80 5.28 -19.82
CA ALA A 215 -11.34 3.91 -19.85
C ALA A 215 -10.74 3.05 -18.73
N GLU A 216 -9.43 3.12 -18.49
CA GLU A 216 -8.76 2.40 -17.39
C GLU A 216 -9.26 2.87 -16.02
N ILE A 217 -9.44 4.18 -15.85
CA ILE A 217 -10.04 4.75 -14.62
C ILE A 217 -11.46 4.24 -14.41
N ALA A 218 -12.27 4.21 -15.48
CA ALA A 218 -13.64 3.73 -15.43
C ALA A 218 -13.73 2.22 -15.13
N GLU A 219 -12.78 1.42 -15.64
CA GLU A 219 -12.73 -0.01 -15.36
C GLU A 219 -12.46 -0.27 -13.87
N PHE A 220 -11.49 0.41 -13.27
CA PHE A 220 -11.25 0.33 -11.83
C PHE A 220 -12.47 0.80 -11.01
N ALA A 221 -13.14 1.87 -11.47
CA ALA A 221 -14.30 2.44 -10.78
C ALA A 221 -15.52 1.50 -10.74
N LYS A 222 -15.61 0.50 -11.63
CA LYS A 222 -16.66 -0.54 -11.56
C LYS A 222 -16.51 -1.41 -10.32
N LEU A 223 -15.29 -1.67 -9.89
CA LEU A 223 -14.98 -2.44 -8.68
C LEU A 223 -14.98 -1.54 -7.44
N TYR A 224 -14.31 -0.39 -7.56
CA TYR A 224 -14.05 0.54 -6.47
C TYR A 224 -14.36 1.99 -6.91
N PRO A 225 -15.62 2.45 -6.81
CA PRO A 225 -15.99 3.82 -7.18
C PRO A 225 -15.28 4.85 -6.30
N ALA A 226 -15.05 4.51 -5.02
CA ALA A 226 -14.24 5.28 -4.08
C ALA A 226 -13.65 4.35 -3.01
N ASN A 227 -12.31 4.27 -2.93
CA ASN A 227 -11.60 3.50 -1.92
C ASN A 227 -10.40 4.27 -1.35
N ALA A 228 -10.58 5.57 -1.12
CA ALA A 228 -9.58 6.46 -0.55
C ALA A 228 -9.96 6.83 0.89
N ARG A 229 -9.00 6.71 1.81
CA ARG A 229 -9.14 7.25 3.17
C ARG A 229 -9.07 8.78 3.10
N PRO A 230 -9.93 9.53 3.82
CA PRO A 230 -9.80 10.98 3.93
C PRO A 230 -8.43 11.41 4.49
N VAL A 231 -7.96 12.59 4.09
CA VAL A 231 -6.72 13.17 4.59
C VAL A 231 -6.75 13.34 6.10
N GLN A 232 -5.61 13.08 6.72
CA GLN A 232 -5.42 13.16 8.16
C GLN A 232 -4.64 14.42 8.55
N PRO A 233 -4.81 14.92 9.77
CA PRO A 233 -4.06 16.07 10.25
C PRO A 233 -2.54 15.84 10.20
N VAL A 234 -1.79 16.84 9.78
CA VAL A 234 -0.32 16.77 9.71
C VAL A 234 0.32 16.64 11.11
N GLN A 235 -0.34 17.17 12.15
CA GLN A 235 0.10 17.07 13.56
C GLN A 235 1.54 17.55 13.78
N GLY A 236 1.93 18.64 13.12
CA GLY A 236 3.28 19.21 13.24
C GLY A 236 4.40 18.42 12.55
N ARG A 237 4.09 17.33 11.85
CA ARG A 237 5.07 16.59 11.04
C ARG A 237 5.60 17.46 9.91
N GLN A 238 6.91 17.37 9.70
CA GLN A 238 7.55 18.08 8.60
C GLN A 238 7.41 17.27 7.31
N VAL A 239 6.91 17.90 6.25
CA VAL A 239 7.01 17.40 4.89
C VAL A 239 8.25 18.01 4.26
N VAL A 240 9.07 17.18 3.65
CA VAL A 240 10.31 17.59 2.97
C VAL A 240 10.18 17.32 1.49
N ALA A 241 10.67 18.23 0.65
CA ALA A 241 10.65 18.13 -0.81
C ALA A 241 12.08 18.05 -1.38
N SER A 242 12.26 17.18 -2.39
CA SER A 242 13.48 17.10 -3.22
C SER A 242 13.47 18.15 -4.34
#